data_6340d17b2d4970aceb78b7aa0d8ad6fa
#
_entry.id   6340d17b2d4970aceb78b7aa0d8ad6fa
#
_cell.length_a   1.000
_cell.length_b   1.000
_cell.length_c   1.000
_cell.angle_alpha   90.00
_cell.angle_beta   90.00
_cell.angle_gamma   90.00
#
_symmetry.space_group_name_H-M   'P 1'
#
loop_
_entity.id
_entity.type
_entity.pdbx_description
1 polymer ?
#
loop_
_entity_poly.entity_id
_entity_poly.type
_entity_poly.pdbx_seq_one_letter_code
_entity_poly.pdbx_strand_id
1 'polypeptide(L)'
;MKKLFAVLALVMVAVMMFTGCAGGQNTATGDEASSDLAAVKAAGQMVIGITEYDPMNYYDENGTLIGFDTEYAQAVCEKLGIEAKFQVINWKTKETELASGNIDAIWNGLTVTEERKNDMDFTDPYLTNKQCVVINKDNAAAYTSADKMTNVIITAESGSAGETAILADASLAKATFTPADSQKNALVALAAGNADAAVIDITLATASVGEGTYENLMIVEDIDLADEQYAIGFRVGSDLTAEVNKITKELIAEGTMAKIAQKYELTERFNEALNLAE
;
A
#
# COMPACT_ATOMS: atom_id res chain seq x y z
N MET A 1 -10.60 19.37 -66.83
CA MET A 1 -9.46 19.97 -67.60
C MET A 1 -8.25 19.91 -66.66
N LYS A 2 -7.37 18.92 -66.89
CA LYS A 2 -5.94 19.05 -67.32
C LYS A 2 -5.13 19.89 -66.33
N LYS A 3 -4.03 19.50 -65.66
CA LYS A 3 -2.87 18.60 -65.97
C LYS A 3 -2.15 18.37 -64.66
N LEU A 4 -1.74 17.23 -64.11
CA LEU A 4 -0.59 16.40 -64.47
C LEU A 4 0.73 17.17 -64.57
N PHE A 5 1.64 17.00 -63.58
CA PHE A 5 3.09 16.84 -63.85
C PHE A 5 3.76 16.15 -62.68
N ALA A 6 4.31 14.99 -62.97
CA ALA A 6 5.29 14.25 -62.21
C ALA A 6 6.69 14.77 -62.58
N VAL A 7 7.60 14.81 -61.62
CA VAL A 7 9.06 14.78 -61.88
C VAL A 7 9.75 13.88 -60.89
N LEU A 8 10.44 12.97 -61.46
CA LEU A 8 11.23 11.82 -61.14
C LEU A 8 12.67 12.22 -60.80
N ALA A 9 13.30 11.37 -60.01
CA ALA A 9 14.75 11.01 -59.92
C ALA A 9 15.71 11.96 -59.18
N LEU A 10 16.56 11.49 -58.34
CA LEU A 10 17.79 10.75 -58.66
C LEU A 10 18.42 10.10 -57.42
N VAL A 11 18.77 8.86 -57.58
CA VAL A 11 19.60 7.99 -56.71
C VAL A 11 21.05 8.49 -56.74
N MET A 12 21.71 8.53 -55.56
CA MET A 12 23.18 8.37 -55.54
C MET A 12 23.55 7.44 -54.35
N VAL A 13 23.96 6.26 -54.74
CA VAL A 13 24.67 5.27 -53.94
C VAL A 13 26.12 5.67 -53.86
N ALA A 14 26.65 5.82 -52.65
CA ALA A 14 28.08 5.83 -52.41
C ALA A 14 28.44 4.68 -51.46
N VAL A 15 28.89 3.60 -52.03
CA VAL A 15 29.55 2.49 -51.36
C VAL A 15 30.95 2.92 -50.99
N MET A 16 31.32 2.94 -49.72
CA MET A 16 32.71 2.88 -49.29
C MET A 16 32.89 1.64 -48.41
N MET A 17 33.54 0.65 -49.00
CA MET A 17 34.15 -0.46 -48.28
C MET A 17 35.36 0.05 -47.49
N PHE A 18 35.37 -0.17 -46.20
CA PHE A 18 36.61 -0.28 -45.44
C PHE A 18 36.60 -1.59 -44.66
N THR A 19 37.42 -2.51 -45.15
CA THR A 19 37.87 -3.70 -44.45
C THR A 19 38.85 -3.29 -43.36
N GLY A 20 38.54 -3.66 -42.12
CA GLY A 20 39.43 -3.54 -40.98
C GLY A 20 39.02 -4.57 -39.91
N CYS A 21 39.68 -5.75 -39.95
CA CYS A 21 39.66 -6.71 -38.86
C CYS A 21 40.41 -6.14 -37.66
N ALA A 22 39.70 -6.03 -36.52
CA ALA A 22 40.34 -6.10 -35.21
C ALA A 22 39.29 -6.65 -34.22
N GLY A 23 39.64 -7.76 -33.54
CA GLY A 23 38.80 -8.41 -32.54
C GLY A 23 38.51 -7.46 -31.38
N GLY A 24 37.27 -7.34 -31.07
CA GLY A 24 36.75 -6.63 -29.91
C GLY A 24 35.71 -7.52 -29.24
N GLN A 25 35.98 -7.84 -28.01
CA GLN A 25 35.13 -8.62 -27.09
C GLN A 25 33.66 -8.20 -27.21
N ASN A 26 32.77 -9.15 -27.42
CA ASN A 26 31.39 -9.06 -27.08
C ASN A 26 31.32 -8.90 -25.56
N THR A 27 31.27 -7.68 -25.06
CA THR A 27 30.67 -7.39 -23.78
C THR A 27 29.19 -7.56 -24.04
N ALA A 28 28.63 -8.67 -23.57
CA ALA A 28 27.21 -8.78 -23.32
C ALA A 28 26.86 -7.61 -22.40
N THR A 29 26.20 -6.59 -22.93
CA THR A 29 25.44 -5.65 -22.13
C THR A 29 24.31 -6.47 -21.53
N GLY A 30 24.54 -6.98 -20.31
CA GLY A 30 23.45 -7.41 -19.46
C GLY A 30 22.47 -6.22 -19.39
N ASP A 31 21.20 -6.46 -19.53
CA ASP A 31 20.15 -5.52 -19.16
C ASP A 31 20.50 -5.03 -17.75
N GLU A 32 21.09 -3.86 -17.62
CA GLU A 32 21.13 -3.16 -16.35
C GLU A 32 19.66 -2.85 -16.06
N ALA A 33 19.08 -3.59 -15.11
CA ALA A 33 17.76 -3.27 -14.59
C ALA A 33 17.75 -1.78 -14.28
N SER A 34 16.83 -1.02 -14.88
CA SER A 34 16.77 0.43 -14.68
C SER A 34 16.57 0.70 -13.21
N SER A 35 17.48 1.43 -12.57
CA SER A 35 17.41 1.77 -11.15
C SER A 35 16.17 2.63 -10.87
N ASP A 36 15.23 2.12 -10.08
CA ASP A 36 14.07 2.87 -9.63
C ASP A 36 14.48 4.08 -8.78
N LEU A 37 15.52 3.91 -7.96
CA LEU A 37 16.11 5.00 -7.17
C LEU A 37 16.64 6.13 -8.06
N ALA A 38 17.32 5.79 -9.14
CA ALA A 38 17.78 6.79 -10.10
C ALA A 38 16.61 7.47 -10.82
N ALA A 39 15.56 6.72 -11.15
CA ALA A 39 14.36 7.23 -11.81
C ALA A 39 13.61 8.24 -10.93
N VAL A 40 13.31 7.92 -9.65
CA VAL A 40 12.61 8.85 -8.73
C VAL A 40 13.48 10.08 -8.42
N LYS A 41 14.79 9.93 -8.31
CA LYS A 41 15.72 11.08 -8.15
C LYS A 41 15.74 11.98 -9.38
N ALA A 42 15.74 11.42 -10.59
CA ALA A 42 15.67 12.20 -11.82
C ALA A 42 14.32 12.90 -12.01
N ALA A 43 13.23 12.24 -11.58
CA ALA A 43 11.89 12.82 -11.57
C ALA A 43 11.70 13.89 -10.49
N GLY A 44 12.54 13.91 -9.42
CA GLY A 44 12.43 14.78 -8.27
C GLY A 44 11.24 14.45 -7.37
N GLN A 45 10.60 13.31 -7.54
CA GLN A 45 9.43 12.86 -6.78
C GLN A 45 9.34 11.33 -6.73
N MET A 46 8.68 10.80 -5.68
CA MET A 46 8.22 9.41 -5.58
C MET A 46 6.70 9.41 -5.55
N VAL A 47 6.06 8.67 -6.47
CA VAL A 47 4.60 8.52 -6.51
C VAL A 47 4.18 7.37 -5.61
N ILE A 48 3.41 7.68 -4.57
CA ILE A 48 3.03 6.77 -3.49
C ILE A 48 1.54 6.47 -3.58
N GLY A 49 1.19 5.20 -3.77
CA GLY A 49 -0.18 4.72 -3.82
C GLY A 49 -0.77 4.58 -2.41
N ILE A 50 -1.92 5.22 -2.17
CA ILE A 50 -2.64 5.23 -0.89
C ILE A 50 -4.14 5.04 -1.08
N THR A 51 -4.84 4.65 -0.02
CA THR A 51 -6.26 4.87 0.20
C THR A 51 -6.46 5.73 1.44
N GLU A 52 -7.67 6.28 1.65
CA GLU A 52 -7.97 7.03 2.86
C GLU A 52 -8.13 6.08 4.05
N TYR A 53 -7.19 6.15 4.99
CA TYR A 53 -7.01 5.22 6.09
C TYR A 53 -6.45 5.91 7.34
N ASP A 54 -7.30 6.26 8.32
CA ASP A 54 -6.89 6.83 9.60
C ASP A 54 -6.25 5.76 10.50
N PRO A 55 -5.14 6.04 11.20
CA PRO A 55 -4.33 7.25 11.22
C PRO A 55 -3.11 7.22 10.26
N MET A 56 -3.12 6.33 9.22
CA MET A 56 -1.98 6.11 8.33
C MET A 56 -1.86 7.20 7.25
N ASN A 57 -2.92 7.39 6.45
CA ASN A 57 -3.01 8.42 5.40
C ASN A 57 -4.45 8.97 5.38
N TYR A 58 -4.66 10.19 5.82
CA TYR A 58 -6.00 10.78 5.88
C TYR A 58 -5.95 12.30 5.75
N TYR A 59 -7.09 12.91 5.45
CA TYR A 59 -7.19 14.37 5.34
C TYR A 59 -7.70 14.99 6.63
N ASP A 60 -6.99 16.01 7.09
CA ASP A 60 -7.46 16.84 8.21
C ASP A 60 -8.65 17.73 7.83
N GLU A 61 -9.17 18.51 8.79
CA GLU A 61 -10.30 19.41 8.58
C GLU A 61 -10.04 20.51 7.52
N ASN A 62 -8.76 20.79 7.21
CA ASN A 62 -8.33 21.77 6.22
C ASN A 62 -8.11 21.14 4.83
N GLY A 63 -8.30 19.82 4.70
CA GLY A 63 -8.01 19.09 3.48
C GLY A 63 -6.52 18.81 3.24
N THR A 64 -5.69 18.90 4.27
CA THR A 64 -4.27 18.54 4.21
C THR A 64 -4.11 17.04 4.46
N LEU A 65 -3.36 16.34 3.60
CA LEU A 65 -3.03 14.93 3.82
C LEU A 65 -2.02 14.82 4.96
N ILE A 66 -2.40 14.09 6.00
CA ILE A 66 -1.61 13.80 7.20
C ILE A 66 -1.66 12.31 7.51
N GLY A 67 -0.95 11.87 8.53
CA GLY A 67 -0.97 10.49 9.02
C GLY A 67 0.43 9.93 9.22
N PHE A 68 0.51 8.79 9.89
CA PHE A 68 1.78 8.14 10.20
C PHE A 68 2.57 7.81 8.93
N ASP A 69 1.95 7.12 7.97
CA ASP A 69 2.59 6.75 6.71
C ASP A 69 2.86 7.97 5.83
N THR A 70 1.99 8.97 5.87
CA THR A 70 2.20 10.24 5.15
C THR A 70 3.47 10.94 5.63
N GLU A 71 3.63 11.13 6.95
CA GLU A 71 4.79 11.83 7.51
C GLU A 71 6.06 10.98 7.43
N TYR A 72 5.94 9.66 7.57
CA TYR A 72 7.08 8.76 7.37
C TYR A 72 7.59 8.83 5.92
N ALA A 73 6.70 8.74 4.93
CA ALA A 73 7.06 8.86 3.52
C ALA A 73 7.70 10.23 3.20
N GLN A 74 7.14 11.31 3.75
CA GLN A 74 7.70 12.66 3.60
C GLN A 74 9.12 12.74 4.18
N ALA A 75 9.36 12.18 5.38
CA ALA A 75 10.69 12.17 6.01
C ALA A 75 11.72 11.37 5.19
N VAL A 76 11.32 10.24 4.60
CA VAL A 76 12.17 9.45 3.70
C VAL A 76 12.47 10.21 2.42
N CYS A 77 11.46 10.80 1.79
CA CYS A 77 11.62 11.57 0.56
C CYS A 77 12.49 12.83 0.77
N GLU A 78 12.39 13.50 1.94
CA GLU A 78 13.28 14.60 2.33
C GLU A 78 14.74 14.14 2.38
N LYS A 79 15.03 13.00 2.99
CA LYS A 79 16.38 12.39 3.01
C LYS A 79 16.89 12.02 1.62
N LEU A 80 16.01 11.62 0.69
CA LEU A 80 16.33 11.35 -0.72
C LEU A 80 16.53 12.63 -1.54
N GLY A 81 16.08 13.80 -1.03
CA GLY A 81 16.09 15.09 -1.74
C GLY A 81 15.03 15.18 -2.84
N ILE A 82 13.89 14.52 -2.68
CA ILE A 82 12.77 14.46 -3.62
C ILE A 82 11.44 14.77 -2.91
N GLU A 83 10.38 14.99 -3.66
CA GLU A 83 9.02 15.18 -3.15
C GLU A 83 8.27 13.84 -2.96
N ALA A 84 7.52 13.69 -1.86
CA ALA A 84 6.54 12.62 -1.70
C ALA A 84 5.23 13.04 -2.38
N LYS A 85 4.84 12.36 -3.46
CA LYS A 85 3.61 12.61 -4.20
C LYS A 85 2.61 11.49 -3.94
N PHE A 86 1.56 11.80 -3.21
CA PHE A 86 0.53 10.82 -2.88
C PHE A 86 -0.53 10.73 -3.97
N GLN A 87 -0.90 9.50 -4.34
CA GLN A 87 -1.92 9.19 -5.32
C GLN A 87 -2.94 8.22 -4.71
N VAL A 88 -4.20 8.64 -4.66
CA VAL A 88 -5.30 7.74 -4.26
C VAL A 88 -5.50 6.71 -5.36
N ILE A 89 -5.45 5.43 -5.00
CA ILE A 89 -5.60 4.29 -5.89
C ILE A 89 -6.80 3.43 -5.49
N ASN A 90 -7.20 2.51 -6.35
CA ASN A 90 -8.07 1.42 -5.96
C ASN A 90 -7.20 0.32 -5.33
N TRP A 91 -7.46 -0.02 -4.07
CA TRP A 91 -6.64 -1.00 -3.32
C TRP A 91 -6.60 -2.37 -3.97
N LYS A 92 -7.68 -2.78 -4.63
CA LYS A 92 -7.77 -4.05 -5.35
C LYS A 92 -6.77 -4.17 -6.50
N THR A 93 -6.32 -3.04 -7.06
CA THR A 93 -5.41 -3.01 -8.23
C THR A 93 -4.00 -2.53 -7.87
N LYS A 94 -3.67 -2.40 -6.59
CA LYS A 94 -2.40 -1.83 -6.11
C LYS A 94 -1.16 -2.52 -6.69
N GLU A 95 -1.18 -3.85 -6.80
CA GLU A 95 -0.09 -4.63 -7.38
C GLU A 95 0.09 -4.29 -8.87
N THR A 96 -1.01 -4.12 -9.60
CA THR A 96 -0.99 -3.72 -11.02
C THR A 96 -0.50 -2.30 -11.20
N GLU A 97 -0.94 -1.36 -10.35
CA GLU A 97 -0.46 0.04 -10.37
C GLU A 97 1.05 0.12 -10.12
N LEU A 98 1.56 -0.68 -9.16
CA LEU A 98 2.98 -0.76 -8.86
C LEU A 98 3.78 -1.38 -10.01
N ALA A 99 3.35 -2.53 -10.52
CA ALA A 99 4.04 -3.26 -11.59
C ALA A 99 4.08 -2.48 -12.90
N SER A 100 3.03 -1.70 -13.21
CA SER A 100 2.96 -0.85 -14.41
C SER A 100 3.73 0.47 -14.30
N GLY A 101 4.26 0.81 -13.11
CA GLY A 101 4.97 2.05 -12.86
C GLY A 101 4.06 3.28 -12.76
N ASN A 102 2.76 3.12 -12.56
CA ASN A 102 1.84 4.22 -12.27
C ASN A 102 2.10 4.81 -10.88
N ILE A 103 2.58 3.98 -9.95
CA ILE A 103 3.10 4.36 -8.64
C ILE A 103 4.49 3.74 -8.46
N ASP A 104 5.31 4.35 -7.58
CA ASP A 104 6.65 3.86 -7.25
C ASP A 104 6.66 3.03 -5.97
N ALA A 105 5.69 3.27 -5.09
CA ALA A 105 5.54 2.56 -3.82
C ALA A 105 4.06 2.38 -3.45
N ILE A 106 3.76 1.30 -2.72
CA ILE A 106 2.52 1.14 -1.96
C ILE A 106 2.88 1.40 -0.50
N TRP A 107 2.31 2.49 0.08
CA TRP A 107 2.67 2.93 1.43
C TRP A 107 1.42 3.41 2.17
N ASN A 108 0.68 2.46 2.73
CA ASN A 108 -0.67 2.68 3.28
C ASN A 108 -1.08 1.53 4.21
N GLY A 109 -0.27 1.27 5.27
CA GLY A 109 -0.53 0.13 6.15
C GLY A 109 -0.57 -1.19 5.38
N LEU A 110 0.40 -1.42 4.51
CA LEU A 110 0.41 -2.60 3.65
C LEU A 110 0.87 -3.83 4.42
N THR A 111 -0.05 -4.77 4.65
CA THR A 111 0.22 -6.06 5.29
C THR A 111 1.16 -6.91 4.44
N VAL A 112 2.23 -7.39 5.06
CA VAL A 112 3.15 -8.37 4.46
C VAL A 112 2.48 -9.73 4.42
N THR A 113 2.35 -10.33 3.24
CA THR A 113 1.86 -11.70 3.05
C THR A 113 2.76 -12.49 2.11
N GLU A 114 2.79 -13.81 2.25
CA GLU A 114 3.57 -14.67 1.35
C GLU A 114 3.09 -14.57 -0.11
N GLU A 115 1.80 -14.33 -0.33
CA GLU A 115 1.26 -14.11 -1.66
C GLU A 115 1.82 -12.83 -2.29
N ARG A 116 1.76 -11.70 -1.56
CA ARG A 116 2.25 -10.40 -2.03
C ARG A 116 3.75 -10.35 -2.28
N LYS A 117 4.54 -11.18 -1.59
CA LYS A 117 6.00 -11.32 -1.84
C LYS A 117 6.34 -11.85 -3.24
N ASN A 118 5.38 -12.42 -3.96
CA ASN A 118 5.58 -12.81 -5.35
C ASN A 118 5.45 -11.62 -6.31
N ASP A 119 4.75 -10.56 -5.91
CA ASP A 119 4.38 -9.43 -6.76
C ASP A 119 5.15 -8.15 -6.42
N MET A 120 5.80 -8.10 -5.24
CA MET A 120 6.56 -6.94 -4.77
C MET A 120 7.63 -7.31 -3.75
N ASP A 121 8.65 -6.45 -3.64
CA ASP A 121 9.63 -6.47 -2.56
C ASP A 121 9.15 -5.58 -1.41
N PHE A 122 9.36 -6.04 -0.19
CA PHE A 122 8.98 -5.31 1.02
C PHE A 122 10.21 -4.75 1.74
N THR A 123 10.04 -3.59 2.35
CA THR A 123 10.98 -3.10 3.36
C THR A 123 10.96 -4.00 4.61
N ASP A 124 11.89 -3.73 5.55
CA ASP A 124 11.75 -4.23 6.91
C ASP A 124 10.39 -3.74 7.46
N PRO A 125 9.64 -4.58 8.22
CA PRO A 125 8.39 -4.16 8.83
C PRO A 125 8.58 -3.00 9.81
N TYR A 126 7.61 -2.07 9.85
CA TYR A 126 7.69 -0.88 10.67
C TYR A 126 6.56 -0.74 11.70
N LEU A 127 5.50 -1.53 11.58
CA LEU A 127 4.36 -1.50 12.49
C LEU A 127 3.72 -2.89 12.62
N THR A 128 3.26 -3.27 13.81
CA THR A 128 2.39 -4.45 14.00
C THR A 128 0.93 -4.08 13.79
N ASN A 129 0.14 -5.01 13.29
CA ASN A 129 -1.30 -4.88 13.09
C ASN A 129 -1.99 -6.24 13.32
N LYS A 130 -3.30 -6.26 13.29
CA LYS A 130 -4.16 -7.43 13.13
C LYS A 130 -5.49 -7.05 12.50
N GLN A 131 -6.18 -7.99 11.91
CA GLN A 131 -7.56 -7.80 11.51
C GLN A 131 -8.50 -7.90 12.72
N CYS A 132 -9.59 -7.15 12.71
CA CYS A 132 -10.63 -7.24 13.73
C CYS A 132 -12.03 -7.17 13.10
N VAL A 133 -13.00 -7.71 13.82
CA VAL A 133 -14.42 -7.64 13.45
C VAL A 133 -15.05 -6.49 14.20
N VAL A 134 -15.71 -5.60 13.47
CA VAL A 134 -16.49 -4.48 14.01
C VAL A 134 -17.98 -4.73 13.74
N ILE A 135 -18.82 -4.47 14.74
CA ILE A 135 -20.27 -4.63 14.67
C ILE A 135 -20.99 -3.40 15.28
N ASN A 136 -22.28 -3.29 15.06
CA ASN A 136 -23.10 -2.37 15.83
C ASN A 136 -23.29 -2.90 17.27
N LYS A 137 -23.18 -2.01 18.27
CA LYS A 137 -23.36 -2.33 19.70
C LYS A 137 -24.71 -3.02 20.00
N ASP A 138 -25.75 -2.70 19.23
CA ASP A 138 -27.08 -3.32 19.39
C ASP A 138 -27.03 -4.84 19.09
N ASN A 139 -26.06 -5.30 18.33
CA ASN A 139 -25.86 -6.70 17.95
C ASN A 139 -24.85 -7.44 18.85
N ALA A 140 -24.31 -6.79 19.89
CA ALA A 140 -23.25 -7.35 20.74
C ALA A 140 -23.62 -8.71 21.35
N ALA A 141 -24.87 -8.90 21.76
CA ALA A 141 -25.36 -10.17 22.31
C ALA A 141 -25.53 -11.28 21.27
N ALA A 142 -25.69 -10.94 19.99
CA ALA A 142 -25.89 -11.87 18.88
C ALA A 142 -24.57 -12.32 18.23
N TYR A 143 -23.59 -11.42 18.11
CA TYR A 143 -22.35 -11.61 17.34
C TYR A 143 -21.12 -11.73 18.25
N THR A 144 -21.16 -12.68 19.21
CA THR A 144 -20.11 -12.89 20.21
C THR A 144 -18.92 -13.72 19.70
N SER A 145 -19.04 -14.36 18.54
CA SER A 145 -18.02 -15.25 17.96
C SER A 145 -18.26 -15.43 16.46
N ALA A 146 -17.24 -15.83 15.72
CA ALA A 146 -17.31 -16.02 14.26
C ALA A 146 -18.40 -17.00 13.83
N ASP A 147 -18.65 -18.08 14.60
CA ASP A 147 -19.68 -19.08 14.31
C ASP A 147 -21.11 -18.54 14.41
N LYS A 148 -21.32 -17.42 15.10
CA LYS A 148 -22.61 -16.70 15.16
C LYS A 148 -22.83 -15.80 13.95
N MET A 149 -21.84 -15.61 13.10
CA MET A 149 -21.84 -14.66 11.98
C MET A 149 -21.96 -15.35 10.61
N THR A 150 -22.39 -16.60 10.58
CA THR A 150 -22.45 -17.40 9.32
C THR A 150 -23.53 -16.96 8.32
N ASN A 151 -24.52 -16.17 8.73
CA ASN A 151 -25.65 -15.74 7.90
C ASN A 151 -25.82 -14.21 7.88
N VAL A 152 -24.75 -13.47 8.18
CA VAL A 152 -24.74 -12.00 8.19
C VAL A 152 -24.24 -11.45 6.85
N ILE A 153 -24.46 -10.15 6.63
CA ILE A 153 -23.77 -9.40 5.59
C ILE A 153 -22.48 -8.86 6.21
N ILE A 154 -21.33 -9.33 5.69
CA ILE A 154 -20.01 -8.89 6.13
C ILE A 154 -19.31 -8.10 5.04
N THR A 155 -18.62 -7.02 5.43
CA THR A 155 -17.90 -6.16 4.48
C THR A 155 -16.44 -5.99 4.86
N ALA A 156 -15.59 -5.78 3.88
CA ALA A 156 -14.19 -5.37 4.01
C ALA A 156 -13.76 -4.65 2.73
N GLU A 157 -12.66 -3.93 2.76
CA GLU A 157 -12.07 -3.34 1.56
C GLU A 157 -11.63 -4.43 0.58
N SER A 158 -11.98 -4.28 -0.69
CA SER A 158 -11.66 -5.26 -1.72
C SER A 158 -10.14 -5.36 -1.96
N GLY A 159 -9.58 -6.59 -1.94
CA GLY A 159 -8.14 -6.85 -2.06
C GLY A 159 -7.34 -6.56 -0.79
N SER A 160 -8.02 -6.33 0.35
CA SER A 160 -7.38 -6.12 1.65
C SER A 160 -7.06 -7.43 2.37
N ALA A 161 -6.28 -7.33 3.45
CA ALA A 161 -6.06 -8.42 4.39
C ALA A 161 -7.37 -8.80 5.11
N GLY A 162 -8.28 -7.83 5.33
CA GLY A 162 -9.60 -8.07 5.89
C GLY A 162 -10.47 -8.98 5.02
N GLU A 163 -10.50 -8.77 3.70
CA GLU A 163 -11.17 -9.72 2.77
C GLU A 163 -10.55 -11.11 2.86
N THR A 164 -9.21 -11.18 2.87
CA THR A 164 -8.49 -12.46 3.00
C THR A 164 -8.83 -13.16 4.31
N ALA A 165 -8.89 -12.43 5.43
CA ALA A 165 -9.24 -12.97 6.73
C ALA A 165 -10.68 -13.53 6.77
N ILE A 166 -11.65 -12.83 6.15
CA ILE A 166 -13.03 -13.34 6.01
C ILE A 166 -13.04 -14.67 5.27
N LEU A 167 -12.34 -14.74 4.13
CA LEU A 167 -12.34 -15.93 3.27
C LEU A 167 -11.59 -17.11 3.90
N ALA A 168 -10.59 -16.84 4.74
CA ALA A 168 -9.80 -17.87 5.41
C ALA A 168 -10.49 -18.45 6.67
N ASP A 169 -11.35 -17.68 7.35
CA ASP A 169 -12.09 -18.16 8.52
C ASP A 169 -13.27 -19.05 8.12
N ALA A 170 -13.32 -20.27 8.67
CA ALA A 170 -14.31 -21.29 8.30
C ALA A 170 -15.77 -20.88 8.60
N SER A 171 -15.99 -19.92 9.47
CA SER A 171 -17.31 -19.41 9.88
C SER A 171 -17.65 -18.14 9.10
N LEU A 172 -16.75 -17.14 9.07
CA LEU A 172 -16.97 -15.88 8.37
C LEU A 172 -17.08 -16.07 6.86
N ALA A 173 -16.40 -17.06 6.28
CA ALA A 173 -16.52 -17.42 4.86
C ALA A 173 -17.92 -17.87 4.43
N LYS A 174 -18.81 -18.18 5.40
CA LYS A 174 -20.22 -18.53 5.13
C LYS A 174 -21.14 -17.32 5.11
N ALA A 175 -20.67 -16.17 5.58
CA ALA A 175 -21.40 -14.91 5.52
C ALA A 175 -21.55 -14.42 4.07
N THR A 176 -22.49 -13.54 3.83
CA THR A 176 -22.61 -12.84 2.54
C THR A 176 -21.60 -11.72 2.49
N PHE A 177 -20.50 -11.91 1.76
CA PHE A 177 -19.47 -10.87 1.60
C PHE A 177 -19.90 -9.79 0.62
N THR A 178 -19.77 -8.53 1.03
CA THR A 178 -20.00 -7.35 0.20
C THR A 178 -18.73 -6.49 0.20
N PRO A 179 -18.01 -6.37 -0.92
CA PRO A 179 -16.77 -5.60 -0.97
C PRO A 179 -17.03 -4.09 -0.83
N ALA A 180 -16.12 -3.39 -0.16
CA ALA A 180 -16.06 -1.94 -0.07
C ALA A 180 -14.84 -1.41 -0.85
N ASP A 181 -14.90 -0.13 -1.26
CA ASP A 181 -13.80 0.52 -2.00
C ASP A 181 -12.65 0.97 -1.08
N SER A 182 -12.92 1.07 0.24
CA SER A 182 -11.92 1.37 1.28
C SER A 182 -12.40 0.82 2.63
N GLN A 183 -11.49 0.67 3.59
CA GLN A 183 -11.85 0.29 4.96
C GLN A 183 -12.79 1.32 5.61
N LYS A 184 -12.60 2.60 5.34
CA LYS A 184 -13.50 3.68 5.78
C LYS A 184 -14.91 3.48 5.22
N ASN A 185 -15.04 3.10 3.94
CA ASN A 185 -16.34 2.80 3.32
C ASN A 185 -16.99 1.55 3.93
N ALA A 186 -16.21 0.56 4.36
CA ALA A 186 -16.73 -0.59 5.11
C ALA A 186 -17.35 -0.15 6.45
N LEU A 187 -16.69 0.74 7.20
CA LEU A 187 -17.26 1.32 8.44
C LEU A 187 -18.53 2.16 8.17
N VAL A 188 -18.54 2.95 7.09
CA VAL A 188 -19.74 3.71 6.67
C VAL A 188 -20.90 2.77 6.35
N ALA A 189 -20.64 1.69 5.60
CA ALA A 189 -21.67 0.70 5.27
C ALA A 189 -22.24 0.03 6.51
N LEU A 190 -21.39 -0.33 7.49
CA LEU A 190 -21.79 -0.90 8.77
C LEU A 190 -22.62 0.11 9.60
N ALA A 191 -22.15 1.34 9.75
CA ALA A 191 -22.84 2.38 10.50
C ALA A 191 -24.21 2.73 9.91
N ALA A 192 -24.35 2.65 8.59
CA ALA A 192 -25.61 2.87 7.87
C ALA A 192 -26.56 1.66 7.90
N GLY A 193 -26.14 0.51 8.47
CA GLY A 193 -26.95 -0.72 8.51
C GLY A 193 -27.01 -1.47 7.16
N ASN A 194 -26.09 -1.18 6.22
CA ASN A 194 -25.98 -1.88 4.95
C ASN A 194 -25.13 -3.16 5.07
N ALA A 195 -24.45 -3.34 6.19
CA ALA A 195 -23.75 -4.55 6.60
C ALA A 195 -23.99 -4.81 8.08
N ASP A 196 -23.88 -6.06 8.51
CA ASP A 196 -24.00 -6.49 9.91
C ASP A 196 -22.65 -6.45 10.63
N ALA A 197 -21.57 -6.63 9.88
CA ALA A 197 -20.20 -6.61 10.37
C ALA A 197 -19.23 -6.05 9.33
N ALA A 198 -18.12 -5.48 9.79
CA ALA A 198 -16.97 -5.10 8.97
C ALA A 198 -15.71 -5.77 9.51
N VAL A 199 -14.85 -6.26 8.60
CA VAL A 199 -13.48 -6.70 8.95
C VAL A 199 -12.51 -5.66 8.43
N ILE A 200 -11.76 -5.07 9.36
CA ILE A 200 -10.83 -3.98 9.12
C ILE A 200 -9.58 -4.13 9.98
N ASP A 201 -8.57 -3.34 9.69
CA ASP A 201 -7.37 -3.24 10.50
C ASP A 201 -7.71 -2.70 11.90
N ILE A 202 -7.16 -3.35 12.94
CA ILE A 202 -7.31 -2.88 14.31
C ILE A 202 -6.74 -1.47 14.49
N THR A 203 -5.76 -1.08 13.68
CA THR A 203 -5.19 0.26 13.66
C THR A 203 -6.23 1.32 13.28
N LEU A 204 -7.06 1.07 12.24
CA LEU A 204 -8.20 1.93 11.92
C LEU A 204 -9.29 1.84 12.98
N ALA A 205 -9.60 0.62 13.42
CA ALA A 205 -10.70 0.41 14.37
C ALA A 205 -10.46 1.16 15.69
N THR A 206 -9.26 1.11 16.25
CA THR A 206 -8.91 1.82 17.48
C THR A 206 -8.92 3.34 17.34
N ALA A 207 -8.66 3.87 16.15
CA ALA A 207 -8.69 5.30 15.87
C ALA A 207 -10.10 5.86 15.60
N SER A 208 -11.09 4.99 15.30
CA SER A 208 -12.39 5.46 14.79
C SER A 208 -13.61 4.90 15.52
N VAL A 209 -13.55 3.63 15.93
CA VAL A 209 -14.72 2.92 16.47
C VAL A 209 -15.05 3.36 17.91
N GLY A 210 -16.32 3.66 18.14
CA GLY A 210 -16.82 4.12 19.44
C GLY A 210 -16.88 5.64 19.56
N GLU A 211 -16.47 6.39 18.52
CA GLU A 211 -16.46 7.85 18.52
C GLU A 211 -17.20 8.45 17.33
N GLY A 212 -17.66 9.68 17.45
CA GLY A 212 -18.26 10.46 16.37
C GLY A 212 -19.36 9.72 15.61
N THR A 213 -19.21 9.62 14.31
CA THR A 213 -20.15 8.88 13.41
C THR A 213 -20.18 7.39 13.69
N TYR A 214 -19.19 6.85 14.37
CA TYR A 214 -19.05 5.43 14.69
C TYR A 214 -19.26 5.13 16.20
N GLU A 215 -19.87 6.06 16.94
CA GLU A 215 -20.13 5.93 18.39
C GLU A 215 -20.91 4.66 18.76
N ASN A 216 -21.79 4.19 17.85
CA ASN A 216 -22.60 3.00 18.04
C ASN A 216 -21.91 1.70 17.57
N LEU A 217 -20.68 1.78 17.07
CA LEU A 217 -19.90 0.62 16.66
C LEU A 217 -19.00 0.14 17.81
N MET A 218 -18.63 -1.15 17.75
CA MET A 218 -17.70 -1.78 18.69
C MET A 218 -16.88 -2.86 18.01
N ILE A 219 -15.67 -3.10 18.52
CA ILE A 219 -14.83 -4.23 18.16
C ILE A 219 -15.30 -5.47 18.91
N VAL A 220 -15.35 -6.62 18.24
CA VAL A 220 -15.64 -7.92 18.87
C VAL A 220 -14.30 -8.52 19.32
N GLU A 221 -14.02 -8.45 20.64
CA GLU A 221 -12.71 -8.86 21.18
C GLU A 221 -12.48 -10.38 21.15
N ASP A 222 -13.56 -11.18 21.20
CA ASP A 222 -13.49 -12.65 21.24
C ASP A 222 -13.28 -13.30 19.85
N ILE A 223 -13.14 -12.51 18.77
CA ILE A 223 -12.80 -13.00 17.44
C ILE A 223 -11.35 -12.62 17.16
N ASP A 224 -10.47 -13.61 17.30
CA ASP A 224 -9.04 -13.46 17.06
C ASP A 224 -8.73 -13.82 15.60
N LEU A 225 -8.28 -12.82 14.85
CA LEU A 225 -7.81 -12.97 13.47
C LEU A 225 -6.28 -12.82 13.46
N ALA A 226 -5.66 -13.22 12.35
CA ALA A 226 -4.21 -13.30 12.26
C ALA A 226 -3.50 -11.97 12.59
N ASP A 227 -2.41 -12.06 13.34
CA ASP A 227 -1.47 -10.97 13.52
C ASP A 227 -0.75 -10.65 12.21
N GLU A 228 -0.43 -9.40 12.01
CA GLU A 228 0.12 -8.85 10.78
C GLU A 228 1.27 -7.88 11.06
N GLN A 229 2.06 -7.64 10.02
CA GLN A 229 3.08 -6.59 10.02
C GLN A 229 2.90 -5.71 8.78
N TYR A 230 3.05 -4.40 8.96
CA TYR A 230 3.06 -3.44 7.86
C TYR A 230 4.47 -3.19 7.36
N ALA A 231 4.63 -3.18 6.05
CA ALA A 231 5.84 -2.75 5.36
C ALA A 231 5.50 -1.94 4.11
N ILE A 232 6.51 -1.34 3.50
CA ILE A 232 6.37 -0.59 2.25
C ILE A 232 6.61 -1.56 1.10
N GLY A 233 5.73 -1.55 0.09
CA GLY A 233 5.87 -2.37 -1.11
C GLY A 233 6.50 -1.60 -2.26
N PHE A 234 7.54 -2.17 -2.86
CA PHE A 234 8.21 -1.70 -4.08
C PHE A 234 8.17 -2.77 -5.16
N ARG A 235 8.44 -2.43 -6.42
CA ARG A 235 8.56 -3.40 -7.51
C ARG A 235 9.62 -4.47 -7.19
N VAL A 236 9.40 -5.68 -7.64
CA VAL A 236 10.36 -6.79 -7.47
C VAL A 236 11.72 -6.38 -8.06
N GLY A 237 12.79 -6.51 -7.26
CA GLY A 237 14.14 -6.13 -7.63
C GLY A 237 14.43 -4.63 -7.57
N SER A 238 13.54 -3.81 -7.02
CA SER A 238 13.75 -2.37 -6.86
C SER A 238 14.85 -2.06 -5.85
N ASP A 239 15.80 -1.22 -6.23
CA ASP A 239 16.86 -0.71 -5.36
C ASP A 239 16.34 0.32 -4.32
N LEU A 240 15.11 0.81 -4.48
CA LEU A 240 14.42 1.63 -3.48
C LEU A 240 14.23 0.89 -2.16
N THR A 241 13.96 -0.42 -2.19
CA THR A 241 13.77 -1.23 -0.98
C THR A 241 14.95 -1.12 -0.02
N ALA A 242 16.16 -1.33 -0.53
CA ALA A 242 17.38 -1.25 0.27
C ALA A 242 17.69 0.18 0.75
N GLU A 243 17.51 1.18 -0.12
CA GLU A 243 17.79 2.58 0.25
C GLU A 243 16.78 3.10 1.27
N VAL A 244 15.49 2.76 1.14
CA VAL A 244 14.46 3.15 2.10
C VAL A 244 14.70 2.48 3.45
N ASN A 245 15.05 1.18 3.51
CA ASN A 245 15.44 0.51 4.75
C ASN A 245 16.61 1.20 5.45
N LYS A 246 17.62 1.63 4.70
CA LYS A 246 18.76 2.36 5.26
C LYS A 246 18.32 3.70 5.85
N ILE A 247 17.53 4.48 5.10
CA ILE A 247 17.02 5.79 5.56
C ILE A 247 16.13 5.60 6.80
N THR A 248 15.30 4.57 6.82
CA THR A 248 14.44 4.24 7.97
C THR A 248 15.27 4.02 9.24
N LYS A 249 16.39 3.27 9.15
CA LYS A 249 17.30 3.07 10.28
C LYS A 249 17.92 4.39 10.77
N GLU A 250 18.24 5.30 9.86
CA GLU A 250 18.71 6.65 10.22
C GLU A 250 17.60 7.44 10.95
N LEU A 251 16.37 7.45 10.43
CA LEU A 251 15.23 8.15 11.04
C LEU A 251 14.86 7.58 12.42
N ILE A 252 15.01 6.26 12.61
CA ILE A 252 14.83 5.61 13.91
C ILE A 252 15.92 6.08 14.88
N ALA A 253 17.18 6.06 14.47
CA ALA A 253 18.31 6.48 15.31
C ALA A 253 18.24 7.97 15.68
N GLU A 254 17.71 8.81 14.83
CA GLU A 254 17.48 10.24 15.06
C GLU A 254 16.26 10.51 15.96
N GLY A 255 15.43 9.49 16.22
CA GLY A 255 14.18 9.59 16.98
C GLY A 255 13.01 10.22 16.20
N THR A 256 13.14 10.40 14.90
CA THR A 256 12.08 10.94 14.03
C THR A 256 10.89 9.99 13.98
N MET A 257 11.14 8.70 13.75
CA MET A 257 10.07 7.69 13.71
C MET A 257 9.32 7.56 15.05
N ALA A 258 10.03 7.62 16.18
CA ALA A 258 9.41 7.59 17.51
C ALA A 258 8.47 8.79 17.74
N LYS A 259 8.84 9.99 17.26
CA LYS A 259 7.98 11.18 17.35
C LYS A 259 6.73 11.05 16.48
N ILE A 260 6.87 10.53 15.25
CA ILE A 260 5.73 10.27 14.36
C ILE A 260 4.81 9.22 15.02
N ALA A 261 5.36 8.12 15.52
CA ALA A 261 4.57 7.09 16.21
C ALA A 261 3.82 7.64 17.44
N GLN A 262 4.47 8.49 18.23
CA GLN A 262 3.84 9.15 19.37
C GLN A 262 2.71 10.10 18.95
N LYS A 263 2.90 10.86 17.87
CA LYS A 263 1.91 11.83 17.36
C LYS A 263 0.60 11.14 16.94
N TYR A 264 0.69 9.93 16.38
CA TYR A 264 -0.44 9.16 15.87
C TYR A 264 -0.87 8.02 16.80
N GLU A 265 -0.39 8.02 18.06
CA GLU A 265 -0.74 7.02 19.11
C GLU A 265 -0.38 5.57 18.74
N LEU A 266 0.65 5.39 17.89
CA LEU A 266 1.11 4.09 17.39
C LEU A 266 2.42 3.62 18.03
N THR A 267 2.86 4.23 19.16
CA THR A 267 4.15 3.94 19.79
C THR A 267 4.32 2.47 20.18
N GLU A 268 3.28 1.84 20.72
CA GLU A 268 3.35 0.43 21.14
C GLU A 268 3.56 -0.49 19.94
N ARG A 269 2.73 -0.36 18.91
CA ARG A 269 2.80 -1.15 17.66
C ARG A 269 4.11 -0.94 16.91
N PHE A 270 4.63 0.29 16.93
CA PHE A 270 5.93 0.61 16.34
C PHE A 270 7.07 -0.09 17.09
N ASN A 271 7.09 -0.02 18.43
CA ASN A 271 8.11 -0.68 19.25
C ASN A 271 8.05 -2.21 19.14
N GLU A 272 6.84 -2.79 19.06
CA GLU A 272 6.66 -4.22 18.83
C GLU A 272 7.27 -4.65 17.50
N ALA A 273 7.03 -3.91 16.41
CA ALA A 273 7.61 -4.23 15.11
C ALA A 273 9.14 -4.19 15.13
N LEU A 274 9.76 -3.23 15.82
CA LEU A 274 11.22 -3.16 15.97
C LEU A 274 11.79 -4.35 16.77
N ASN A 275 11.10 -4.78 17.81
CA ASN A 275 11.53 -5.92 18.64
C ASN A 275 11.42 -7.27 17.91
N LEU A 276 10.50 -7.38 16.93
CA LEU A 276 10.36 -8.58 16.09
C LEU A 276 11.38 -8.62 14.94
N ALA A 277 12.03 -7.49 14.65
CA ALA A 277 13.04 -7.37 13.60
C ALA A 277 14.49 -7.65 14.08
N GLU A 278 14.72 -7.73 15.41
CA GLU A 278 15.99 -8.10 16.03
C GLU A 278 16.12 -9.65 16.17
#